data_8d47bafb015a691964c74d8002739399
#
_entry.id   8d47bafb015a691964c74d8002739399
#
_cell.length_a   1.000
_cell.length_b   1.000
_cell.length_c   1.000
_cell.angle_alpha   90.00
_cell.angle_beta   90.00
_cell.angle_gamma   90.00
#
_symmetry.space_group_name_H-M   'P 1'
#
loop_
_entity.id
_entity.type
_entity.pdbx_description
1 polymer ?
#
loop_
_entity_poly.entity_id
_entity_poly.type
_entity_poly.pdbx_seq_one_letter_code
_entity_poly.pdbx_strand_id
1 'polypeptide(L)'
;MPKKSKTLCVDDLRHAEYYGMQGTFDELYQKSQNGEVFENLMDLMLSRDNILLAYRNIKANKGSYTAGTDKKNITDIGSQTPDDVVKRVRFIVTGSKHGYRPKPVRRKDIPKPNGKTRPLGIPCIWDRLIQQCIKQIMEPICEAKFCNNSYGFRPNRSVEHAINRTYTMLQMMNLHYVIEFDIKGFFDNVNHSKLIRQIWSLGIHDKTLIFIIKRILTAPIKMPDNTTVLPNKGTPQGGIISPLLANIVLNELDWWIASQWEENPIAISRGRERIIGKTKVFDKSHGYRIMKNTEMKEMHIIRYADDFRIFCRTKEDAVRTKEAVTAWIEERLKLEVSPEKTRIVNTRKRWSEFLGFKIRVRLKHHKYVVQSAICDKKVEIERAKLVEQAKNIAKPREEKSCLSEIQLYNSMVLGIQNYYQLATCISIDCREFHRRVMTVLTNRLNTETGSMLKHEGGTITQAEKERFGQSKMIRYVSGIDQMIYPIAFIKNKIPMAKRSIVCSYTKEGRAPIHTELNLNQYVLKGLREKISVGHSTEYRDSKISLFSAQKGKCAISGEEFADAEHVAVWLKVPRALGGFERYKNMVLIHKKYLILLQELPQAVIKDLIKTLNITKKMLVKINSLREQANLSAII
;
A
#
# COMPACT_ATOMS: atom_id res chain seq x y z
N MET A 1 -13.18 24.33 2.20
CA MET A 1 -13.14 23.09 2.99
C MET A 1 -11.85 22.35 2.67
N PRO A 2 -11.05 21.88 3.63
CA PRO A 2 -9.83 21.16 3.33
C PRO A 2 -10.18 19.82 2.66
N LYS A 3 -9.65 19.58 1.45
CA LYS A 3 -9.80 18.31 0.73
C LYS A 3 -9.40 17.16 1.63
N LYS A 4 -10.31 16.18 1.83
CA LYS A 4 -10.01 14.92 2.52
C LYS A 4 -8.80 14.30 1.85
N SER A 5 -7.67 14.21 2.56
CA SER A 5 -6.52 13.43 2.09
C SER A 5 -6.98 11.99 1.85
N LYS A 6 -6.65 11.42 0.69
CA LYS A 6 -6.84 9.98 0.46
C LYS A 6 -6.05 9.24 1.54
N THR A 7 -6.77 8.71 2.49
CA THR A 7 -6.21 7.86 3.54
C THR A 7 -5.80 6.53 2.92
N LEU A 8 -4.59 6.10 3.20
CA LEU A 8 -4.06 4.80 2.79
C LEU A 8 -4.94 3.67 3.32
N CYS A 9 -5.13 2.63 2.52
CA CYS A 9 -5.75 1.35 2.87
C CYS A 9 -7.29 1.28 2.96
N VAL A 10 -8.04 2.19 2.35
CA VAL A 10 -9.51 2.05 2.24
C VAL A 10 -9.91 0.82 1.42
N ASP A 11 -9.11 0.43 0.43
CA ASP A 11 -9.41 -0.73 -0.41
C ASP A 11 -9.31 -2.05 0.37
N ASP A 12 -8.34 -2.19 1.27
CA ASP A 12 -8.17 -3.41 2.09
C ASP A 12 -9.36 -3.59 3.06
N LEU A 13 -9.86 -2.52 3.66
CA LEU A 13 -11.05 -2.56 4.51
C LEU A 13 -12.28 -3.00 3.71
N ARG A 14 -12.50 -2.41 2.54
CA ARG A 14 -13.60 -2.81 1.66
C ARG A 14 -13.49 -4.27 1.24
N HIS A 15 -12.29 -4.75 0.95
CA HIS A 15 -12.08 -6.14 0.60
C HIS A 15 -12.45 -7.08 1.75
N ALA A 16 -12.07 -6.76 2.98
CA ALA A 16 -12.43 -7.53 4.16
C ALA A 16 -13.95 -7.56 4.38
N GLU A 17 -14.64 -6.43 4.16
CA GLU A 17 -16.11 -6.35 4.24
C GLU A 17 -16.79 -7.20 3.16
N TYR A 18 -16.30 -7.19 1.91
CA TYR A 18 -16.85 -8.00 0.82
C TYR A 18 -16.85 -9.50 1.12
N TYR A 19 -15.84 -9.97 1.83
CA TYR A 19 -15.69 -11.38 2.21
C TYR A 19 -16.16 -11.67 3.62
N GLY A 20 -16.74 -10.70 4.34
CA GLY A 20 -17.26 -10.89 5.70
C GLY A 20 -16.19 -11.14 6.75
N MET A 21 -14.94 -10.83 6.46
CA MET A 21 -13.80 -11.11 7.34
C MET A 21 -13.51 -9.99 8.34
N GLN A 22 -14.11 -8.80 8.18
CA GLN A 22 -13.80 -7.66 9.03
C GLN A 22 -14.09 -7.93 10.51
N GLY A 23 -15.22 -8.55 10.83
CA GLY A 23 -15.58 -8.92 12.21
C GLY A 23 -14.56 -9.88 12.84
N THR A 24 -14.11 -10.87 12.08
CA THR A 24 -13.05 -11.81 12.53
C THR A 24 -11.74 -11.08 12.82
N PHE A 25 -11.35 -10.12 11.99
CA PHE A 25 -10.12 -9.34 12.21
C PHE A 25 -10.24 -8.41 13.42
N ASP A 26 -11.42 -7.81 13.65
CA ASP A 26 -11.71 -6.99 14.83
C ASP A 26 -11.62 -7.84 16.11
N GLU A 27 -12.18 -9.04 16.10
CA GLU A 27 -12.13 -9.97 17.23
C GLU A 27 -10.69 -10.41 17.55
N LEU A 28 -9.91 -10.79 16.53
CA LEU A 28 -8.49 -11.15 16.71
C LEU A 28 -7.67 -10.00 17.30
N TYR A 29 -7.92 -8.77 16.85
CA TYR A 29 -7.27 -7.58 17.37
C TYR A 29 -7.63 -7.35 18.84
N GLN A 30 -8.92 -7.38 19.17
CA GLN A 30 -9.41 -7.16 20.54
C GLN A 30 -8.89 -8.22 21.51
N LYS A 31 -8.98 -9.51 21.16
CA LYS A 31 -8.43 -10.62 21.96
C LYS A 31 -6.92 -10.42 22.20
N SER A 32 -6.18 -10.03 21.16
CA SER A 32 -4.76 -9.75 21.32
C SER A 32 -4.50 -8.57 22.24
N GLN A 33 -5.29 -7.48 22.19
CA GLN A 33 -5.17 -6.36 23.13
C GLN A 33 -5.38 -6.80 24.58
N ASN A 34 -6.33 -7.73 24.81
CA ASN A 34 -6.61 -8.30 26.12
C ASN A 34 -5.52 -9.27 26.61
N GLY A 35 -4.52 -9.58 25.79
CA GLY A 35 -3.45 -10.51 26.17
C GLY A 35 -3.78 -11.97 25.97
N GLU A 36 -4.87 -12.28 25.28
CA GLU A 36 -5.26 -13.67 24.98
C GLU A 36 -4.27 -14.36 24.04
N VAL A 37 -4.22 -15.68 24.15
CA VAL A 37 -3.35 -16.58 23.39
C VAL A 37 -4.16 -17.28 22.31
N PHE A 38 -3.55 -17.48 21.14
CA PHE A 38 -4.19 -18.06 19.95
C PHE A 38 -3.56 -19.43 19.61
N GLU A 39 -4.30 -20.50 19.84
CA GLU A 39 -3.86 -21.88 19.61
C GLU A 39 -4.46 -22.51 18.34
N ASN A 40 -5.62 -22.04 17.88
CA ASN A 40 -6.39 -22.61 16.77
C ASN A 40 -6.64 -21.57 15.65
N LEU A 41 -5.58 -21.11 15.01
CA LEU A 41 -5.68 -20.15 13.89
C LEU A 41 -5.83 -20.81 12.53
N MET A 42 -5.53 -22.12 12.43
CA MET A 42 -5.56 -22.83 11.15
C MET A 42 -6.95 -22.87 10.53
N ASP A 43 -8.02 -23.01 11.31
CA ASP A 43 -9.38 -23.03 10.79
C ASP A 43 -9.77 -21.70 10.15
N LEU A 44 -9.38 -20.59 10.78
CA LEU A 44 -9.56 -19.24 10.23
C LEU A 44 -8.71 -19.05 8.97
N MET A 45 -7.43 -19.49 9.00
CA MET A 45 -6.52 -19.39 7.87
C MET A 45 -7.06 -20.13 6.65
N LEU A 46 -7.60 -21.34 6.83
CA LEU A 46 -8.10 -22.22 5.78
C LEU A 46 -9.60 -22.03 5.50
N SER A 47 -10.24 -21.05 6.13
CA SER A 47 -11.63 -20.73 5.84
C SER A 47 -11.78 -20.27 4.38
N ARG A 48 -12.94 -20.59 3.78
CA ARG A 48 -13.25 -20.22 2.39
C ARG A 48 -13.09 -18.73 2.15
N ASP A 49 -13.67 -17.93 3.03
CA ASP A 49 -13.70 -16.47 2.87
C ASP A 49 -12.30 -15.86 2.99
N ASN A 50 -11.46 -16.37 3.90
CA ASN A 50 -10.07 -15.92 4.03
C ASN A 50 -9.23 -16.26 2.78
N ILE A 51 -9.39 -17.45 2.20
CA ILE A 51 -8.67 -17.87 0.98
C ILE A 51 -9.08 -16.99 -0.22
N LEU A 52 -10.37 -16.74 -0.39
CA LEU A 52 -10.86 -15.94 -1.51
C LEU A 52 -10.53 -14.46 -1.34
N LEU A 53 -10.54 -13.93 -0.11
CA LEU A 53 -10.03 -12.61 0.22
C LEU A 53 -8.52 -12.51 -0.09
N ALA A 54 -7.75 -13.55 0.21
CA ALA A 54 -6.33 -13.57 -0.10
C ALA A 54 -6.08 -13.51 -1.61
N TYR A 55 -6.85 -14.24 -2.42
CA TYR A 55 -6.81 -14.12 -3.88
C TYR A 55 -7.07 -12.67 -4.33
N ARG A 56 -8.12 -12.02 -3.80
CA ARG A 56 -8.46 -10.64 -4.12
C ARG A 56 -7.33 -9.69 -3.80
N ASN A 57 -6.70 -9.82 -2.62
CA ASN A 57 -5.64 -8.93 -2.17
C ASN A 57 -4.36 -9.08 -2.99
N ILE A 58 -4.01 -10.30 -3.45
CA ILE A 58 -2.80 -10.49 -4.24
C ILE A 58 -2.98 -10.14 -5.73
N LYS A 59 -4.18 -10.29 -6.30
CA LYS A 59 -4.39 -10.06 -7.74
C LYS A 59 -4.18 -8.61 -8.15
N ALA A 60 -4.44 -7.66 -7.26
CA ALA A 60 -4.24 -6.23 -7.49
C ALA A 60 -2.76 -5.83 -7.60
N ASN A 61 -1.85 -6.65 -7.10
CA ASN A 61 -0.41 -6.39 -7.11
C ASN A 61 0.18 -6.65 -8.50
N LYS A 62 0.91 -5.69 -9.07
CA LYS A 62 1.60 -5.87 -10.36
C LYS A 62 2.50 -7.11 -10.39
N GLY A 63 3.14 -7.45 -9.27
CA GLY A 63 3.96 -8.64 -9.11
C GLY A 63 3.19 -9.97 -9.21
N SER A 64 1.86 -9.98 -9.13
CA SER A 64 1.04 -11.20 -9.20
C SER A 64 1.14 -11.90 -10.56
N TYR A 65 1.42 -11.18 -11.61
CA TYR A 65 1.65 -11.71 -12.96
C TYR A 65 3.08 -12.24 -13.18
N THR A 66 3.99 -12.00 -12.23
CA THR A 66 5.36 -12.53 -12.31
C THR A 66 5.38 -13.97 -11.82
N ALA A 67 5.69 -14.90 -12.69
CA ALA A 67 5.72 -16.33 -12.37
C ALA A 67 6.89 -16.71 -11.42
N GLY A 68 6.65 -17.70 -10.56
CA GLY A 68 7.68 -18.36 -9.75
C GLY A 68 8.50 -19.36 -10.55
N THR A 69 9.07 -20.36 -9.87
CA THR A 69 9.81 -21.48 -10.48
C THR A 69 8.90 -22.43 -11.25
N ASP A 70 7.62 -22.47 -10.90
CA ASP A 70 6.60 -23.33 -11.54
C ASP A 70 5.94 -22.69 -12.77
N LYS A 71 6.42 -21.52 -13.22
CA LYS A 71 5.92 -20.74 -14.36
C LYS A 71 4.45 -20.32 -14.25
N LYS A 72 3.81 -20.46 -13.07
CA LYS A 72 2.42 -20.07 -12.81
C LYS A 72 2.32 -18.67 -12.22
N ASN A 73 1.23 -17.98 -12.52
CA ASN A 73 0.92 -16.64 -12.04
C ASN A 73 -0.54 -16.55 -11.55
N ILE A 74 -1.03 -15.34 -11.25
CA ILE A 74 -2.37 -15.13 -10.68
C ILE A 74 -3.51 -15.56 -11.61
N THR A 75 -3.31 -15.56 -12.93
CA THR A 75 -4.35 -15.96 -13.88
C THR A 75 -4.63 -17.46 -13.79
N ASP A 76 -3.61 -18.28 -13.46
CA ASP A 76 -3.76 -19.73 -13.23
C ASP A 76 -4.65 -20.05 -12.02
N ILE A 77 -4.70 -19.17 -11.02
CA ILE A 77 -5.62 -19.30 -9.89
C ILE A 77 -6.99 -18.74 -10.28
N GLY A 78 -7.01 -17.57 -10.92
CA GLY A 78 -8.24 -16.89 -11.31
C GLY A 78 -9.13 -17.68 -12.25
N SER A 79 -8.56 -18.53 -13.11
CA SER A 79 -9.28 -19.38 -14.05
C SER A 79 -9.96 -20.60 -13.41
N GLN A 80 -9.54 -21.02 -12.20
CA GLN A 80 -10.14 -22.12 -11.48
C GLN A 80 -11.44 -21.70 -10.78
N THR A 81 -12.31 -22.68 -10.45
CA THR A 81 -13.48 -22.37 -9.63
C THR A 81 -13.08 -22.03 -8.20
N PRO A 82 -13.85 -21.24 -7.46
CA PRO A 82 -13.54 -20.94 -6.06
C PRO A 82 -13.40 -22.18 -5.18
N ASP A 83 -14.21 -23.22 -5.46
CA ASP A 83 -14.14 -24.48 -4.70
C ASP A 83 -12.84 -25.23 -4.96
N ASP A 84 -12.38 -25.26 -6.21
CA ASP A 84 -11.10 -25.87 -6.56
C ASP A 84 -9.92 -25.10 -5.95
N VAL A 85 -9.98 -23.76 -5.94
CA VAL A 85 -8.97 -22.93 -5.28
C VAL A 85 -8.91 -23.25 -3.80
N VAL A 86 -10.05 -23.31 -3.12
CA VAL A 86 -10.13 -23.62 -1.67
C VAL A 86 -9.65 -25.03 -1.40
N LYS A 87 -10.14 -26.04 -2.14
CA LYS A 87 -9.70 -27.45 -2.02
C LYS A 87 -8.19 -27.56 -2.23
N ARG A 88 -7.66 -26.87 -3.23
CA ARG A 88 -6.23 -26.91 -3.55
C ARG A 88 -5.37 -26.26 -2.47
N VAL A 89 -5.76 -25.12 -1.92
CA VAL A 89 -5.03 -24.49 -0.80
C VAL A 89 -5.03 -25.41 0.42
N ARG A 90 -6.19 -25.97 0.78
CA ARG A 90 -6.30 -26.94 1.88
C ARG A 90 -5.42 -28.15 1.62
N PHE A 91 -5.48 -28.75 0.42
CA PHE A 91 -4.63 -29.88 0.06
C PHE A 91 -3.12 -29.58 0.15
N ILE A 92 -2.67 -28.41 -0.35
CA ILE A 92 -1.25 -28.01 -0.27
C ILE A 92 -0.80 -27.89 1.20
N VAL A 93 -1.67 -27.40 2.07
CA VAL A 93 -1.33 -27.13 3.48
C VAL A 93 -1.45 -28.40 4.33
N THR A 94 -2.51 -29.21 4.16
CA THR A 94 -2.85 -30.32 5.05
C THR A 94 -2.76 -31.70 4.39
N GLY A 95 -2.74 -31.79 3.07
CA GLY A 95 -2.88 -33.06 2.33
C GLY A 95 -1.61 -33.94 2.28
N SER A 96 -0.47 -33.44 2.79
CA SER A 96 0.78 -34.21 2.82
C SER A 96 1.05 -34.79 4.21
N LYS A 97 1.42 -36.08 4.30
CA LYS A 97 1.89 -36.71 5.56
C LYS A 97 3.06 -35.97 6.23
N HIS A 98 3.82 -35.18 5.44
CA HIS A 98 4.94 -34.40 5.93
C HIS A 98 4.61 -32.90 6.11
N GLY A 99 3.33 -32.53 6.05
CA GLY A 99 2.85 -31.16 6.14
C GLY A 99 3.24 -30.28 4.94
N TYR A 100 3.05 -28.99 5.08
CA TYR A 100 3.30 -28.00 4.04
C TYR A 100 4.76 -27.97 3.58
N ARG A 101 4.96 -27.99 2.27
CA ARG A 101 6.28 -27.88 1.62
C ARG A 101 6.21 -26.81 0.52
N PRO A 102 6.77 -25.62 0.75
CA PRO A 102 6.81 -24.56 -0.26
C PRO A 102 7.69 -25.00 -1.45
N LYS A 103 7.30 -24.57 -2.64
CA LYS A 103 8.14 -24.71 -3.83
C LYS A 103 9.37 -23.81 -3.76
N PRO A 104 10.44 -24.13 -4.50
CA PRO A 104 11.62 -23.28 -4.55
C PRO A 104 11.28 -21.83 -4.95
N VAL A 105 11.85 -20.86 -4.22
CA VAL A 105 11.73 -19.43 -4.49
C VAL A 105 12.68 -19.08 -5.63
N ARG A 106 12.21 -18.40 -6.67
CA ARG A 106 13.04 -17.95 -7.78
C ARG A 106 13.82 -16.70 -7.43
N ARG A 107 15.15 -16.76 -7.46
CA ARG A 107 16.03 -15.59 -7.26
C ARG A 107 16.04 -14.70 -8.50
N LYS A 108 15.94 -13.38 -8.31
CA LYS A 108 16.16 -12.36 -9.32
C LYS A 108 16.90 -11.19 -8.70
N ASP A 109 18.06 -10.85 -9.22
CA ASP A 109 18.84 -9.72 -8.77
C ASP A 109 18.40 -8.44 -9.50
N ILE A 110 18.06 -7.41 -8.72
CA ILE A 110 17.65 -6.09 -9.24
C ILE A 110 18.81 -5.11 -9.03
N PRO A 111 19.29 -4.44 -10.09
CA PRO A 111 20.36 -3.48 -9.96
C PRO A 111 19.93 -2.28 -9.09
N LYS A 112 20.81 -1.84 -8.18
CA LYS A 112 20.67 -0.60 -7.42
C LYS A 112 21.41 0.54 -8.11
N PRO A 113 21.03 1.81 -7.89
CA PRO A 113 21.71 2.97 -8.48
C PRO A 113 23.20 3.10 -8.11
N ASN A 114 23.65 2.39 -7.09
CA ASN A 114 25.05 2.38 -6.63
C ASN A 114 25.88 1.21 -7.20
N GLY A 115 25.41 0.55 -8.25
CA GLY A 115 26.09 -0.60 -8.88
C GLY A 115 25.95 -1.94 -8.15
N LYS A 116 25.43 -1.94 -6.91
CA LYS A 116 25.11 -3.18 -6.18
C LYS A 116 23.77 -3.76 -6.63
N THR A 117 23.56 -5.04 -6.40
CA THR A 117 22.28 -5.69 -6.66
C THR A 117 21.42 -5.80 -5.40
N ARG A 118 20.12 -5.90 -5.60
CA ARG A 118 19.14 -6.25 -4.56
C ARG A 118 18.60 -7.65 -4.88
N PRO A 119 18.86 -8.63 -4.02
CA PRO A 119 18.35 -9.97 -4.21
C PRO A 119 16.83 -10.01 -3.96
N LEU A 120 16.04 -10.30 -4.97
CA LEU A 120 14.60 -10.49 -4.86
C LEU A 120 14.27 -11.98 -4.95
N GLY A 121 13.55 -12.52 -3.99
CA GLY A 121 12.99 -13.87 -4.03
C GLY A 121 11.54 -13.83 -4.49
N ILE A 122 11.20 -14.58 -5.52
CA ILE A 122 9.85 -14.66 -6.07
C ILE A 122 9.28 -16.04 -5.74
N PRO A 123 8.42 -16.19 -4.69
CA PRO A 123 7.74 -17.45 -4.40
C PRO A 123 6.74 -17.81 -5.49
N CYS A 124 6.40 -19.08 -5.62
CA CYS A 124 5.34 -19.54 -6.51
C CYS A 124 3.99 -18.94 -6.12
N ILE A 125 3.09 -18.78 -7.07
CA ILE A 125 1.84 -18.04 -6.85
C ILE A 125 0.95 -18.67 -5.77
N TRP A 126 0.93 -20.00 -5.68
CA TRP A 126 0.18 -20.71 -4.63
C TRP A 126 0.79 -20.50 -3.25
N ASP A 127 2.12 -20.46 -3.13
CA ASP A 127 2.80 -20.13 -1.87
C ASP A 127 2.55 -18.67 -1.47
N ARG A 128 2.47 -17.75 -2.45
CA ARG A 128 2.06 -16.36 -2.19
C ARG A 128 0.62 -16.27 -1.67
N LEU A 129 -0.29 -17.07 -2.21
CA LEU A 129 -1.69 -17.12 -1.74
C LEU A 129 -1.73 -17.63 -0.28
N ILE A 130 -0.99 -18.66 0.05
CA ILE A 130 -0.89 -19.21 1.42
C ILE A 130 -0.28 -18.18 2.37
N GLN A 131 0.79 -17.50 1.96
CA GLN A 131 1.40 -16.42 2.74
C GLN A 131 0.42 -15.27 3.01
N GLN A 132 -0.44 -14.94 2.04
CA GLN A 132 -1.47 -13.92 2.22
C GLN A 132 -2.56 -14.38 3.19
N CYS A 133 -2.98 -15.65 3.14
CA CYS A 133 -3.92 -16.21 4.10
C CYS A 133 -3.39 -16.10 5.54
N ILE A 134 -2.12 -16.43 5.74
CA ILE A 134 -1.45 -16.32 7.04
C ILE A 134 -1.36 -14.85 7.47
N LYS A 135 -0.91 -13.98 6.58
CA LYS A 135 -0.76 -12.55 6.87
C LYS A 135 -2.06 -11.93 7.37
N GLN A 136 -3.19 -12.21 6.72
CA GLN A 136 -4.50 -11.64 7.06
C GLN A 136 -4.93 -11.98 8.49
N ILE A 137 -4.60 -13.18 8.97
CA ILE A 137 -4.94 -13.62 10.32
C ILE A 137 -3.94 -13.10 11.35
N MET A 138 -2.64 -13.07 11.03
CA MET A 138 -1.61 -12.61 11.95
C MET A 138 -1.55 -11.09 12.10
N GLU A 139 -1.85 -10.33 11.04
CA GLU A 139 -1.68 -8.87 11.04
C GLU A 139 -2.49 -8.17 12.14
N PRO A 140 -3.81 -8.44 12.35
CA PRO A 140 -4.56 -7.83 13.46
C PRO A 140 -3.99 -8.20 14.83
N ILE A 141 -3.55 -9.45 15.04
CA ILE A 141 -2.92 -9.91 16.29
C ILE A 141 -1.65 -9.12 16.58
N CYS A 142 -0.79 -8.98 15.56
CA CYS A 142 0.48 -8.26 15.67
C CYS A 142 0.27 -6.75 15.84
N GLU A 143 -0.68 -6.14 15.11
CA GLU A 143 -0.97 -4.70 15.19
C GLU A 143 -1.40 -4.26 16.58
N ALA A 144 -2.08 -5.12 17.33
CA ALA A 144 -2.46 -4.88 18.73
C ALA A 144 -1.25 -4.76 19.68
N LYS A 145 -0.11 -5.37 19.31
CA LYS A 145 1.12 -5.45 20.12
C LYS A 145 2.27 -4.57 19.60
N PHE A 146 2.15 -4.02 18.39
CA PHE A 146 3.22 -3.22 17.80
C PHE A 146 3.35 -1.84 18.43
N CYS A 147 4.59 -1.44 18.72
CA CYS A 147 4.92 -0.11 19.21
C CYS A 147 4.44 0.99 18.24
N ASN A 148 4.01 2.12 18.81
CA ASN A 148 3.48 3.24 18.02
C ASN A 148 4.50 3.98 17.17
N ASN A 149 5.80 3.82 17.45
CA ASN A 149 6.89 4.52 16.78
C ASN A 149 7.36 3.85 15.48
N SER A 150 6.72 2.75 15.08
CA SER A 150 6.95 2.05 13.81
C SER A 150 5.88 2.39 12.78
N TYR A 151 6.30 2.74 11.56
CA TYR A 151 5.42 3.27 10.51
C TYR A 151 5.43 2.46 9.20
N GLY A 152 6.51 1.74 8.89
CA GLY A 152 6.64 1.00 7.64
C GLY A 152 5.85 -0.29 7.60
N PHE A 153 5.21 -0.60 6.46
CA PHE A 153 4.47 -1.84 6.22
C PHE A 153 3.32 -2.12 7.20
N ARG A 154 2.76 -1.11 7.80
CA ARG A 154 1.65 -1.21 8.75
C ARG A 154 0.40 -0.52 8.22
N PRO A 155 -0.82 -1.03 8.51
CA PRO A 155 -2.06 -0.39 8.11
C PRO A 155 -2.19 1.01 8.73
N ASN A 156 -2.79 1.94 7.96
CA ASN A 156 -3.05 3.32 8.37
C ASN A 156 -1.81 4.12 8.83
N ARG A 157 -0.62 3.71 8.42
CA ARG A 157 0.64 4.42 8.66
C ARG A 157 1.33 4.75 7.33
N SER A 158 2.07 5.84 7.31
CA SER A 158 2.66 6.37 6.08
C SER A 158 4.00 7.06 6.34
N VAL A 159 4.71 7.35 5.24
CA VAL A 159 5.89 8.22 5.25
C VAL A 159 5.54 9.59 5.84
N GLU A 160 4.36 10.15 5.52
CA GLU A 160 3.90 11.43 6.06
C GLU A 160 3.87 11.45 7.60
N HIS A 161 3.36 10.39 8.22
CA HIS A 161 3.32 10.24 9.67
C HIS A 161 4.74 10.17 10.29
N ALA A 162 5.65 9.42 9.66
CA ALA A 162 7.04 9.34 10.12
C ALA A 162 7.76 10.68 10.01
N ILE A 163 7.57 11.42 8.91
CA ILE A 163 8.13 12.76 8.71
C ILE A 163 7.52 13.77 9.68
N ASN A 164 6.19 13.71 9.93
CA ASN A 164 5.56 14.56 10.95
C ASN A 164 6.21 14.34 12.34
N ARG A 165 6.35 13.07 12.73
CA ARG A 165 6.99 12.74 14.02
C ARG A 165 8.43 13.22 14.09
N THR A 166 9.19 13.10 12.98
CA THR A 166 10.55 13.65 12.86
C THR A 166 10.57 15.17 13.09
N TYR A 167 9.65 15.91 12.47
CA TYR A 167 9.55 17.35 12.65
C TYR A 167 9.20 17.71 14.09
N THR A 168 8.29 16.97 14.72
CA THR A 168 7.94 17.17 16.13
C THR A 168 9.16 16.96 17.03
N MET A 169 9.94 15.89 16.84
CA MET A 169 11.16 15.64 17.62
C MET A 169 12.18 16.78 17.48
N LEU A 170 12.41 17.24 16.27
CA LEU A 170 13.41 18.26 15.98
C LEU A 170 12.96 19.68 16.40
N GLN A 171 11.70 20.05 16.11
CA GLN A 171 11.25 21.44 16.28
C GLN A 171 10.58 21.69 17.63
N MET A 172 9.75 20.75 18.11
CA MET A 172 8.99 20.93 19.35
C MET A 172 9.76 20.43 20.58
N MET A 173 10.44 19.30 20.44
CA MET A 173 11.18 18.69 21.54
C MET A 173 12.65 19.08 21.59
N ASN A 174 13.17 19.76 20.56
CA ASN A 174 14.58 20.20 20.45
C ASN A 174 15.61 19.06 20.55
N LEU A 175 15.28 17.87 20.01
CA LEU A 175 16.17 16.71 19.96
C LEU A 175 17.02 16.78 18.70
N HIS A 176 18.16 17.47 18.75
CA HIS A 176 18.91 17.83 17.55
C HIS A 176 20.06 16.86 17.20
N TYR A 177 20.37 15.89 18.06
CA TYR A 177 21.32 14.84 17.76
C TYR A 177 20.55 13.61 17.28
N VAL A 178 20.72 13.27 16.00
CA VAL A 178 20.03 12.15 15.33
C VAL A 178 21.04 11.05 15.06
N ILE A 179 20.76 9.85 15.54
CA ILE A 179 21.52 8.66 15.21
C ILE A 179 20.83 8.00 14.02
N GLU A 180 21.52 7.94 12.90
CA GLU A 180 21.09 7.21 11.71
C GLU A 180 21.61 5.78 11.82
N PHE A 181 20.73 4.80 11.94
CA PHE A 181 21.09 3.39 11.98
C PHE A 181 20.85 2.72 10.63
N ASP A 182 21.74 1.81 10.24
CA ASP A 182 21.59 0.92 9.09
C ASP A 182 21.97 -0.51 9.51
N ILE A 183 21.01 -1.43 9.40
CA ILE A 183 21.26 -2.85 9.68
C ILE A 183 21.76 -3.52 8.39
N LYS A 184 22.88 -4.21 8.48
CA LYS A 184 23.52 -4.84 7.32
C LYS A 184 22.70 -6.02 6.82
N GLY A 185 22.14 -5.87 5.60
CA GLY A 185 21.38 -6.94 4.95
C GLY A 185 20.24 -7.48 5.82
N PHE A 186 19.46 -6.62 6.44
CA PHE A 186 18.44 -6.99 7.44
C PHE A 186 17.62 -8.20 7.05
N PHE A 187 16.95 -8.16 5.89
CA PHE A 187 16.08 -9.24 5.43
C PHE A 187 16.81 -10.57 5.21
N ASP A 188 18.07 -10.52 4.84
CA ASP A 188 18.89 -11.72 4.56
C ASP A 188 19.50 -12.32 5.83
N ASN A 189 19.47 -11.60 6.97
CA ASN A 189 20.15 -11.99 8.21
C ASN A 189 19.20 -12.27 9.39
N VAL A 190 17.86 -12.19 9.20
CA VAL A 190 16.90 -12.48 10.27
C VAL A 190 17.10 -13.90 10.81
N ASN A 191 17.32 -14.02 12.12
CA ASN A 191 17.48 -15.32 12.79
C ASN A 191 16.11 -16.01 12.94
N HIS A 192 15.94 -17.19 12.30
CA HIS A 192 14.67 -17.93 12.27
C HIS A 192 14.21 -18.31 13.68
N SER A 193 15.10 -18.85 14.52
CA SER A 193 14.75 -19.32 15.87
C SER A 193 14.33 -18.15 16.77
N LYS A 194 14.97 -16.98 16.64
CA LYS A 194 14.57 -15.75 17.36
C LYS A 194 13.21 -15.27 16.90
N LEU A 195 12.98 -15.18 15.59
CA LEU A 195 11.70 -14.77 15.03
C LEU A 195 10.54 -15.66 15.50
N ILE A 196 10.74 -16.97 15.50
CA ILE A 196 9.70 -17.91 15.99
C ILE A 196 9.37 -17.68 17.46
N ARG A 197 10.38 -17.44 18.31
CA ARG A 197 10.16 -17.10 19.72
C ARG A 197 9.42 -15.77 19.88
N GLN A 198 9.69 -14.79 19.03
CA GLN A 198 8.99 -13.50 19.02
C GLN A 198 7.53 -13.65 18.58
N ILE A 199 7.23 -14.50 17.57
CA ILE A 199 5.86 -14.83 17.18
C ILE A 199 5.11 -15.46 18.36
N TRP A 200 5.76 -16.40 19.04
CA TRP A 200 5.20 -17.02 20.23
C TRP A 200 4.89 -16.01 21.33
N SER A 201 5.83 -15.11 21.64
CA SER A 201 5.66 -14.08 22.68
C SER A 201 4.59 -13.03 22.34
N LEU A 202 4.19 -12.90 21.09
CA LEU A 202 3.04 -12.10 20.67
C LEU A 202 1.69 -12.78 20.93
N GLY A 203 1.70 -14.02 21.46
CA GLY A 203 0.51 -14.80 21.78
C GLY A 203 0.07 -15.78 20.66
N ILE A 204 0.82 -15.93 19.60
CA ILE A 204 0.51 -16.88 18.52
C ILE A 204 1.13 -18.24 18.87
N HIS A 205 0.32 -19.14 19.43
CA HIS A 205 0.74 -20.44 19.96
C HIS A 205 0.27 -21.63 19.08
N ASP A 206 -0.36 -21.38 17.95
CA ASP A 206 -0.72 -22.43 16.98
C ASP A 206 0.54 -23.07 16.38
N LYS A 207 0.84 -24.27 16.86
CA LYS A 207 2.04 -25.04 16.48
C LYS A 207 2.08 -25.36 14.99
N THR A 208 0.92 -25.61 14.38
CA THR A 208 0.81 -25.92 12.94
C THR A 208 1.10 -24.68 12.09
N LEU A 209 0.53 -23.54 12.47
CA LEU A 209 0.82 -22.27 11.81
C LEU A 209 2.31 -21.89 11.91
N ILE A 210 2.91 -22.05 13.10
CA ILE A 210 4.33 -21.82 13.32
C ILE A 210 5.18 -22.76 12.47
N PHE A 211 4.80 -24.03 12.35
CA PHE A 211 5.49 -24.98 11.47
C PHE A 211 5.45 -24.52 10.00
N ILE A 212 4.30 -24.05 9.51
CA ILE A 212 4.17 -23.52 8.15
C ILE A 212 5.07 -22.29 7.96
N ILE A 213 5.12 -21.39 8.93
CA ILE A 213 6.01 -20.20 8.88
C ILE A 213 7.48 -20.64 8.82
N LYS A 214 7.90 -21.62 9.62
CA LYS A 214 9.26 -22.19 9.55
C LYS A 214 9.56 -22.73 8.15
N ARG A 215 8.61 -23.46 7.54
CA ARG A 215 8.76 -23.98 6.18
C ARG A 215 8.89 -22.87 5.13
N ILE A 216 8.13 -21.78 5.27
CA ILE A 216 8.26 -20.60 4.39
C ILE A 216 9.65 -19.97 4.54
N LEU A 217 10.17 -19.83 5.76
CA LEU A 217 11.49 -19.26 6.03
C LEU A 217 12.63 -20.12 5.49
N THR A 218 12.47 -21.45 5.50
CA THR A 218 13.47 -22.41 5.01
C THR A 218 13.20 -22.90 3.58
N ALA A 219 12.31 -22.20 2.84
CA ALA A 219 12.02 -22.56 1.46
C ALA A 219 13.28 -22.55 0.60
N PRO A 220 13.53 -23.59 -0.23
CA PRO A 220 14.69 -23.62 -1.12
C PRO A 220 14.70 -22.40 -2.05
N ILE A 221 15.89 -21.86 -2.33
CA ILE A 221 16.08 -20.72 -3.23
C ILE A 221 16.77 -21.23 -4.50
N LYS A 222 16.08 -21.12 -5.64
CA LYS A 222 16.66 -21.39 -6.95
C LYS A 222 17.37 -20.16 -7.47
N MET A 223 18.68 -20.26 -7.63
CA MET A 223 19.57 -19.21 -8.09
C MET A 223 19.51 -19.05 -9.63
N PRO A 224 20.00 -17.91 -10.19
CA PRO A 224 20.04 -17.72 -11.65
C PRO A 224 20.88 -18.75 -12.41
N ASP A 225 21.90 -19.31 -11.79
CA ASP A 225 22.75 -20.40 -12.29
C ASP A 225 22.11 -21.80 -12.16
N ASN A 226 20.83 -21.87 -11.78
CA ASN A 226 20.06 -23.08 -11.50
C ASN A 226 20.48 -23.89 -10.26
N THR A 227 21.46 -23.45 -9.49
CA THR A 227 21.77 -24.06 -8.19
C THR A 227 20.64 -23.81 -7.18
N THR A 228 20.53 -24.68 -6.18
CA THR A 228 19.53 -24.56 -5.12
C THR A 228 20.22 -24.39 -3.78
N VAL A 229 19.86 -23.32 -3.06
CA VAL A 229 20.39 -23.00 -1.74
C VAL A 229 19.29 -23.15 -0.69
N LEU A 230 19.61 -23.80 0.43
CA LEU A 230 18.72 -23.89 1.59
C LEU A 230 19.09 -22.78 2.60
N PRO A 231 18.20 -21.80 2.83
CA PRO A 231 18.49 -20.71 3.75
C PRO A 231 18.39 -21.19 5.21
N ASN A 232 19.35 -20.85 6.04
CA ASN A 232 19.34 -21.06 7.49
C ASN A 232 19.00 -19.79 8.29
N LYS A 233 18.92 -18.66 7.61
CA LYS A 233 18.55 -17.35 8.12
C LYS A 233 17.92 -16.50 7.01
N GLY A 234 17.34 -15.38 7.40
CA GLY A 234 16.72 -14.43 6.48
C GLY A 234 15.25 -14.70 6.21
N THR A 235 14.61 -13.70 5.61
CA THR A 235 13.24 -13.78 5.07
C THR A 235 13.29 -13.49 3.58
N PRO A 236 12.53 -14.21 2.74
CA PRO A 236 12.58 -14.00 1.28
C PRO A 236 12.18 -12.55 0.93
N GLN A 237 13.11 -11.76 0.39
CA GLN A 237 12.79 -10.42 -0.11
C GLN A 237 11.85 -10.52 -1.31
N GLY A 238 10.55 -10.26 -1.10
CA GLY A 238 9.48 -10.43 -2.10
C GLY A 238 8.40 -11.43 -1.67
N GLY A 239 8.57 -12.11 -0.54
CA GLY A 239 7.50 -12.84 0.12
C GLY A 239 6.43 -11.89 0.68
N ILE A 240 5.16 -12.27 0.56
CA ILE A 240 4.02 -11.42 1.00
C ILE A 240 4.01 -11.23 2.53
N ILE A 241 4.41 -12.24 3.27
CA ILE A 241 4.45 -12.19 4.74
C ILE A 241 5.73 -11.50 5.27
N SER A 242 6.79 -11.39 4.47
CA SER A 242 8.10 -10.91 4.93
C SER A 242 8.08 -9.52 5.56
N PRO A 243 7.28 -8.52 5.10
CA PRO A 243 7.16 -7.23 5.76
C PRO A 243 6.58 -7.32 7.18
N LEU A 244 5.59 -8.20 7.41
CA LEU A 244 5.02 -8.44 8.73
C LEU A 244 6.04 -9.08 9.66
N LEU A 245 6.75 -10.11 9.18
CA LEU A 245 7.82 -10.79 9.94
C LEU A 245 8.95 -9.83 10.31
N ALA A 246 9.33 -8.94 9.38
CA ALA A 246 10.31 -7.88 9.64
C ALA A 246 9.88 -6.95 10.78
N ASN A 247 8.61 -6.55 10.80
CA ASN A 247 8.07 -5.74 11.88
C ASN A 247 8.03 -6.50 13.21
N ILE A 248 7.73 -7.79 13.21
CA ILE A 248 7.78 -8.63 14.43
C ILE A 248 9.20 -8.65 15.01
N VAL A 249 10.23 -8.86 14.16
CA VAL A 249 11.63 -8.88 14.62
C VAL A 249 12.03 -7.57 15.29
N LEU A 250 11.70 -6.44 14.69
CA LEU A 250 12.13 -5.13 15.17
C LEU A 250 11.21 -4.53 16.23
N ASN A 251 10.03 -5.10 16.48
CA ASN A 251 9.12 -4.62 17.51
C ASN A 251 9.72 -4.70 18.92
N GLU A 252 10.56 -5.69 19.17
CA GLU A 252 11.25 -5.83 20.45
C GLU A 252 12.24 -4.66 20.69
N LEU A 253 12.93 -4.22 19.63
CA LEU A 253 13.78 -3.02 19.66
C LEU A 253 12.96 -1.75 19.90
N ASP A 254 11.83 -1.61 19.21
CA ASP A 254 10.95 -0.45 19.34
C ASP A 254 10.46 -0.29 20.79
N TRP A 255 10.00 -1.39 21.40
CA TRP A 255 9.54 -1.40 22.79
C TRP A 255 10.67 -1.20 23.78
N TRP A 256 11.84 -1.80 23.54
CA TRP A 256 12.97 -1.60 24.41
C TRP A 256 13.40 -0.12 24.45
N ILE A 257 13.49 0.56 23.30
CA ILE A 257 13.83 1.99 23.28
C ILE A 257 12.70 2.83 23.89
N ALA A 258 11.43 2.52 23.58
CA ALA A 258 10.28 3.24 24.14
C ALA A 258 10.24 3.12 25.67
N SER A 259 10.57 1.96 26.25
CA SER A 259 10.62 1.74 27.69
C SER A 259 11.71 2.55 28.42
N GLN A 260 12.75 2.96 27.72
CA GLN A 260 13.80 3.79 28.32
C GLN A 260 13.32 5.23 28.60
N TRP A 261 12.33 5.73 27.82
CA TRP A 261 11.85 7.10 27.97
C TRP A 261 10.34 7.26 27.81
N GLU A 262 9.77 7.03 26.63
CA GLU A 262 8.36 7.35 26.31
C GLU A 262 7.38 6.51 27.11
N GLU A 263 7.66 5.23 27.29
CA GLU A 263 6.85 4.25 28.04
C GLU A 263 7.54 3.82 29.34
N ASN A 264 8.37 4.68 29.89
CA ASN A 264 8.99 4.45 31.19
C ASN A 264 7.93 4.48 32.29
N PRO A 265 7.99 3.57 33.29
CA PRO A 265 7.05 3.54 34.42
C PRO A 265 6.89 4.88 35.15
N ILE A 266 7.99 5.65 35.29
CA ILE A 266 7.95 6.98 35.92
C ILE A 266 7.11 7.94 35.05
N ALA A 267 7.30 7.91 33.73
CA ALA A 267 6.52 8.76 32.82
C ALA A 267 5.04 8.42 32.83
N ILE A 268 4.70 7.13 32.96
CA ILE A 268 3.31 6.64 33.01
C ILE A 268 2.67 6.95 34.36
N SER A 269 3.30 6.60 35.48
CA SER A 269 2.73 6.79 36.84
C SER A 269 2.50 8.25 37.20
N ARG A 270 3.25 9.18 36.60
CA ARG A 270 3.11 10.63 36.80
C ARG A 270 2.32 11.31 35.65
N GLY A 271 1.79 10.51 34.72
CA GLY A 271 0.93 10.99 33.66
C GLY A 271 -0.49 11.28 34.16
N ARG A 272 -1.21 12.11 33.43
CA ARG A 272 -2.63 12.43 33.71
C ARG A 272 -3.41 12.59 32.42
N GLU A 273 -4.69 12.25 32.47
CA GLU A 273 -5.60 12.57 31.36
C GLU A 273 -5.85 14.07 31.30
N ARG A 274 -5.77 14.62 30.09
CA ARG A 274 -6.12 16.01 29.77
C ARG A 274 -7.05 16.04 28.57
N ILE A 275 -7.97 16.98 28.57
CA ILE A 275 -8.82 17.28 27.42
C ILE A 275 -8.20 18.46 26.68
N ILE A 276 -7.78 18.25 25.45
CA ILE A 276 -7.27 19.28 24.54
C ILE A 276 -8.27 19.41 23.39
N GLY A 277 -9.07 20.49 23.40
CA GLY A 277 -10.21 20.65 22.51
C GLY A 277 -11.27 19.58 22.76
N LYS A 278 -11.53 18.70 21.78
CA LYS A 278 -12.47 17.58 21.87
C LYS A 278 -11.79 16.21 22.11
N THR A 279 -10.46 16.20 22.33
CA THR A 279 -9.69 14.96 22.39
C THR A 279 -9.12 14.74 23.80
N LYS A 280 -9.33 13.54 24.36
CA LYS A 280 -8.62 13.10 25.56
C LYS A 280 -7.18 12.72 25.19
N VAL A 281 -6.21 13.28 25.88
CA VAL A 281 -4.79 13.03 25.70
C VAL A 281 -4.18 12.66 27.05
N PHE A 282 -3.36 11.61 27.06
CA PHE A 282 -2.57 11.26 28.25
C PHE A 282 -1.27 12.07 28.28
N ASP A 283 -1.19 13.03 29.19
CA ASP A 283 -0.08 13.98 29.33
C ASP A 283 0.99 13.44 30.28
N LYS A 284 2.15 13.09 29.74
CA LYS A 284 3.33 12.59 30.46
C LYS A 284 4.34 13.69 30.83
N SER A 285 4.02 14.97 30.63
CA SER A 285 4.96 16.10 30.78
C SER A 285 5.58 16.17 32.18
N HIS A 286 4.80 15.87 33.21
CA HIS A 286 5.29 15.87 34.59
C HIS A 286 6.32 14.77 34.84
N GLY A 287 6.06 13.54 34.39
CA GLY A 287 6.99 12.43 34.46
C GLY A 287 8.31 12.73 33.71
N TYR A 288 8.21 13.26 32.50
CA TYR A 288 9.41 13.66 31.73
C TYR A 288 10.25 14.73 32.42
N ARG A 289 9.61 15.66 33.17
CA ARG A 289 10.35 16.67 33.95
C ARG A 289 11.14 16.03 35.09
N ILE A 290 10.56 15.06 35.78
CA ILE A 290 11.23 14.29 36.83
C ILE A 290 12.41 13.51 36.24
N MET A 291 12.18 12.78 35.13
CA MET A 291 13.22 11.98 34.49
C MET A 291 14.40 12.81 33.97
N LYS A 292 14.19 14.05 33.54
CA LYS A 292 15.26 14.97 33.13
C LYS A 292 16.22 15.35 34.26
N ASN A 293 15.79 15.27 35.50
CA ASN A 293 16.64 15.51 36.68
C ASN A 293 17.38 14.24 37.16
N THR A 294 17.28 13.14 36.42
CA THR A 294 18.00 11.89 36.68
C THR A 294 19.11 11.68 35.64
N GLU A 295 19.91 10.64 35.80
CA GLU A 295 20.91 10.22 34.81
C GLU A 295 20.32 9.48 33.60
N MET A 296 18.99 9.34 33.51
CA MET A 296 18.33 8.67 32.39
C MET A 296 18.50 9.45 31.10
N LYS A 297 18.74 8.71 30.01
CA LYS A 297 19.01 9.28 28.68
C LYS A 297 17.71 9.49 27.92
N GLU A 298 17.44 10.74 27.52
CA GLU A 298 16.29 11.04 26.64
C GLU A 298 16.54 10.50 25.24
N MET A 299 15.83 9.45 24.86
CA MET A 299 15.91 8.85 23.53
C MET A 299 14.52 8.52 22.98
N HIS A 300 14.33 8.77 21.69
CA HIS A 300 13.10 8.51 20.97
C HIS A 300 13.38 7.85 19.64
N ILE A 301 12.69 6.78 19.30
CA ILE A 301 12.83 6.08 18.03
C ILE A 301 11.74 6.48 17.05
N ILE A 302 12.09 6.57 15.77
CA ILE A 302 11.16 6.60 14.62
C ILE A 302 11.67 5.56 13.63
N ARG A 303 10.84 4.55 13.36
CA ARG A 303 11.22 3.46 12.46
C ARG A 303 10.26 3.34 11.26
N TYR A 304 10.82 3.15 10.09
CA TYR A 304 10.11 2.83 8.86
C TYR A 304 10.73 1.58 8.23
N ALA A 305 10.16 0.40 8.46
CA ALA A 305 10.73 -0.91 8.13
C ALA A 305 12.08 -1.12 8.85
N ASP A 306 13.17 -1.32 8.12
CA ASP A 306 14.54 -1.45 8.59
C ASP A 306 15.30 -0.11 8.73
N ASP A 307 14.75 0.98 8.18
CA ASP A 307 15.32 2.32 8.27
C ASP A 307 14.79 3.05 9.52
N PHE A 308 15.65 3.31 10.50
CA PHE A 308 15.24 3.99 11.72
C PHE A 308 16.22 5.04 12.20
N ARG A 309 15.66 5.98 12.97
CA ARG A 309 16.39 7.10 13.55
C ARG A 309 16.10 7.17 15.05
N ILE A 310 17.14 7.47 15.83
CA ILE A 310 16.99 7.75 17.25
C ILE A 310 17.39 9.19 17.51
N PHE A 311 16.55 9.89 18.25
CA PHE A 311 16.68 11.32 18.54
C PHE A 311 17.10 11.51 19.98
N CYS A 312 18.16 12.28 20.21
CA CYS A 312 18.73 12.57 21.52
C CYS A 312 18.91 14.09 21.69
N ARG A 313 18.98 14.53 22.95
CA ARG A 313 19.14 15.94 23.30
C ARG A 313 20.58 16.41 23.21
N THR A 314 21.52 15.63 23.77
CA THR A 314 22.95 15.95 23.84
C THR A 314 23.77 15.02 22.93
N LYS A 315 25.03 15.39 22.69
CA LYS A 315 25.96 14.56 21.93
C LYS A 315 26.35 13.33 22.74
N GLU A 316 26.58 13.52 24.02
CA GLU A 316 26.97 12.48 24.99
C GLU A 316 25.89 11.40 25.05
N ASP A 317 24.61 11.79 25.18
CA ASP A 317 23.48 10.85 25.14
C ASP A 317 23.42 10.08 23.81
N ALA A 318 23.66 10.76 22.69
CA ALA A 318 23.66 10.13 21.38
C ALA A 318 24.80 9.10 21.22
N VAL A 319 25.99 9.36 21.76
CA VAL A 319 27.12 8.41 21.74
C VAL A 319 26.79 7.18 22.56
N ARG A 320 26.41 7.35 23.82
CA ARG A 320 26.04 6.25 24.72
C ARG A 320 24.85 5.44 24.19
N THR A 321 23.81 6.13 23.64
CA THR A 321 22.66 5.46 23.00
C THR A 321 23.08 4.65 21.79
N LYS A 322 23.96 5.18 20.94
CA LYS A 322 24.46 4.45 19.76
C LYS A 322 25.16 3.16 20.17
N GLU A 323 26.04 3.21 21.16
CA GLU A 323 26.75 2.04 21.67
C GLU A 323 25.80 0.99 22.26
N ALA A 324 24.90 1.42 23.13
CA ALA A 324 23.92 0.54 23.77
C ALA A 324 22.96 -0.13 22.75
N VAL A 325 22.46 0.63 21.78
CA VAL A 325 21.57 0.10 20.73
C VAL A 325 22.31 -0.85 19.80
N THR A 326 23.57 -0.56 19.46
CA THR A 326 24.41 -1.45 18.63
C THR A 326 24.61 -2.79 19.34
N ALA A 327 25.07 -2.78 20.59
CA ALA A 327 25.27 -3.98 21.39
C ALA A 327 23.93 -4.76 21.53
N TRP A 328 22.84 -4.08 21.81
CA TRP A 328 21.52 -4.71 21.94
C TRP A 328 21.06 -5.41 20.66
N ILE A 329 21.26 -4.78 19.49
CA ILE A 329 20.91 -5.38 18.18
C ILE A 329 21.76 -6.63 17.93
N GLU A 330 23.05 -6.57 18.19
CA GLU A 330 23.99 -7.67 17.96
C GLU A 330 23.75 -8.83 18.93
N GLU A 331 23.59 -8.53 20.22
CA GLU A 331 23.38 -9.56 21.24
C GLU A 331 21.96 -10.14 21.22
N ARG A 332 20.94 -9.30 21.12
CA ARG A 332 19.56 -9.70 21.29
C ARG A 332 18.90 -10.15 20.00
N LEU A 333 19.11 -9.44 18.88
CA LEU A 333 18.54 -9.78 17.58
C LEU A 333 19.47 -10.65 16.73
N LYS A 334 20.75 -10.75 17.08
CA LYS A 334 21.78 -11.43 16.27
C LYS A 334 21.89 -10.83 14.87
N LEU A 335 21.79 -9.51 14.78
CA LEU A 335 21.90 -8.71 13.56
C LEU A 335 23.12 -7.80 13.64
N GLU A 336 23.80 -7.59 12.52
CA GLU A 336 24.99 -6.73 12.43
C GLU A 336 24.57 -5.30 12.03
N VAL A 337 25.07 -4.30 12.79
CA VAL A 337 24.91 -2.88 12.45
C VAL A 337 26.01 -2.48 11.47
N SER A 338 25.69 -1.71 10.42
CA SER A 338 26.68 -1.20 9.46
C SER A 338 27.46 -0.03 10.06
N PRO A 339 28.76 -0.18 10.43
CA PRO A 339 29.53 0.92 11.03
C PRO A 339 29.69 2.12 10.10
N GLU A 340 29.84 1.85 8.78
CA GLU A 340 30.07 2.87 7.76
C GLU A 340 28.87 3.79 7.56
N LYS A 341 27.65 3.27 7.77
CA LYS A 341 26.42 4.01 7.55
C LYS A 341 25.75 4.49 8.83
N THR A 342 26.11 3.90 9.97
CA THR A 342 25.57 4.29 11.28
C THR A 342 26.35 5.46 11.85
N ARG A 343 25.71 6.63 11.88
CA ARG A 343 26.37 7.88 12.28
C ARG A 343 25.49 8.76 13.16
N ILE A 344 26.14 9.64 13.94
CA ILE A 344 25.47 10.68 14.72
C ILE A 344 25.53 11.99 13.94
N VAL A 345 24.37 12.60 13.71
CA VAL A 345 24.23 13.86 12.98
C VAL A 345 23.69 14.95 13.91
N ASN A 346 24.43 16.04 14.04
CA ASN A 346 23.93 17.26 14.66
C ASN A 346 23.13 18.05 13.60
N THR A 347 21.81 18.04 13.68
CA THR A 347 20.91 18.66 12.70
C THR A 347 20.98 20.20 12.69
N ARG A 348 21.60 20.85 13.69
CA ARG A 348 21.90 22.30 13.65
C ARG A 348 23.01 22.63 12.65
N LYS A 349 23.92 21.68 12.40
CA LYS A 349 25.12 21.88 11.57
C LYS A 349 25.05 21.14 10.24
N ARG A 350 24.45 19.94 10.19
CA ARG A 350 24.44 19.04 9.04
C ARG A 350 23.03 18.53 8.72
N TRP A 351 22.84 18.07 7.50
CA TRP A 351 21.64 17.42 7.07
C TRP A 351 21.62 15.96 7.54
N SER A 352 20.49 15.53 8.08
CA SER A 352 20.14 14.11 8.30
C SER A 352 19.25 13.64 7.19
N GLU A 353 19.49 12.46 6.66
CA GLU A 353 18.67 11.87 5.57
C GLU A 353 17.72 10.82 6.13
N PHE A 354 16.43 10.93 5.78
CA PHE A 354 15.42 9.96 6.16
C PHE A 354 14.32 9.87 5.11
N LEU A 355 13.99 8.66 4.62
CA LEU A 355 12.93 8.40 3.65
C LEU A 355 13.01 9.25 2.37
N GLY A 356 14.21 9.55 1.89
CA GLY A 356 14.44 10.36 0.70
C GLY A 356 14.38 11.88 0.93
N PHE A 357 14.19 12.32 2.17
CA PHE A 357 14.29 13.72 2.58
C PHE A 357 15.62 13.98 3.28
N LYS A 358 16.24 15.13 3.04
CA LYS A 358 17.27 15.69 3.89
C LYS A 358 16.66 16.72 4.81
N ILE A 359 16.96 16.64 6.10
CA ILE A 359 16.29 17.39 7.15
C ILE A 359 17.35 18.00 8.08
N ARG A 360 17.20 19.27 8.41
CA ARG A 360 17.99 19.98 9.43
C ARG A 360 17.13 20.99 10.16
N VAL A 361 17.66 21.61 11.21
CA VAL A 361 17.03 22.74 11.88
C VAL A 361 17.81 24.03 11.64
N ARG A 362 17.11 25.13 11.56
CA ARG A 362 17.66 26.49 11.50
C ARG A 362 17.07 27.31 12.63
N LEU A 363 17.90 28.16 13.24
CA LEU A 363 17.42 29.16 14.18
C LEU A 363 16.68 30.27 13.40
N LYS A 364 15.43 30.51 13.75
CA LYS A 364 14.62 31.60 13.24
C LYS A 364 14.06 32.38 14.44
N HIS A 365 14.52 33.63 14.60
CA HIS A 365 14.33 34.37 15.84
C HIS A 365 14.88 33.53 17.04
N HIS A 366 14.06 33.20 18.00
CA HIS A 366 14.45 32.45 19.20
C HIS A 366 14.06 30.94 19.16
N LYS A 367 13.60 30.43 18.00
CA LYS A 367 13.13 29.03 17.88
C LYS A 367 13.85 28.30 16.75
N TYR A 368 14.11 27.02 16.96
CA TYR A 368 14.56 26.15 15.90
C TYR A 368 13.37 25.71 15.04
N VAL A 369 13.47 25.91 13.73
CA VAL A 369 12.48 25.46 12.74
C VAL A 369 13.09 24.44 11.81
N VAL A 370 12.31 23.45 11.43
CA VAL A 370 12.74 22.42 10.48
C VAL A 370 12.86 23.02 9.09
N GLN A 371 13.99 22.73 8.44
CA GLN A 371 14.22 22.91 7.03
C GLN A 371 14.42 21.53 6.40
N SER A 372 13.68 21.21 5.34
CA SER A 372 13.78 19.93 4.63
C SER A 372 13.67 20.11 3.13
N ALA A 373 14.37 19.24 2.39
CA ALA A 373 14.40 19.20 0.94
C ALA A 373 14.50 17.74 0.46
N ILE A 374 14.46 17.50 -0.82
CA ILE A 374 14.75 16.17 -1.39
C ILE A 374 16.24 15.87 -1.17
N CYS A 375 16.61 14.65 -0.83
CA CYS A 375 18.03 14.30 -0.67
C CYS A 375 18.75 14.32 -2.03
N ASP A 376 20.03 14.74 -2.05
CA ASP A 376 20.75 15.09 -3.27
C ASP A 376 20.79 13.94 -4.29
N LYS A 377 21.05 12.72 -3.84
CA LYS A 377 21.01 11.52 -4.70
C LYS A 377 19.66 11.31 -5.38
N LYS A 378 18.57 11.62 -4.70
CA LYS A 378 17.22 11.50 -5.27
C LYS A 378 16.92 12.63 -6.26
N VAL A 379 17.38 13.85 -5.96
CA VAL A 379 17.29 14.97 -6.90
C VAL A 379 17.92 14.61 -8.24
N GLU A 380 19.13 14.04 -8.23
CA GLU A 380 19.83 13.62 -9.44
C GLU A 380 19.06 12.54 -10.22
N ILE A 381 18.59 11.50 -9.53
CA ILE A 381 17.83 10.41 -10.14
C ILE A 381 16.52 10.90 -10.76
N GLU A 382 15.73 11.66 -10.02
CA GLU A 382 14.44 12.13 -10.53
C GLU A 382 14.61 13.18 -11.64
N ARG A 383 15.62 14.04 -11.54
CA ARG A 383 16.00 14.96 -12.62
C ARG A 383 16.34 14.23 -13.91
N ALA A 384 17.21 13.22 -13.82
CA ALA A 384 17.61 12.42 -14.99
C ALA A 384 16.41 11.76 -15.67
N LYS A 385 15.51 11.16 -14.89
CA LYS A 385 14.28 10.53 -15.40
C LYS A 385 13.36 11.54 -16.10
N LEU A 386 13.14 12.71 -15.49
CA LEU A 386 12.28 13.75 -16.06
C LEU A 386 12.86 14.31 -17.36
N VAL A 387 14.18 14.54 -17.40
CA VAL A 387 14.88 15.00 -18.60
C VAL A 387 14.79 13.97 -19.72
N GLU A 388 14.99 12.70 -19.40
CA GLU A 388 14.84 11.63 -20.39
C GLU A 388 13.40 11.52 -20.91
N GLN A 389 12.42 11.64 -20.04
CA GLN A 389 11.01 11.64 -20.44
C GLN A 389 10.65 12.88 -21.28
N ALA A 390 11.25 14.05 -21.03
CA ALA A 390 11.09 15.23 -21.85
C ALA A 390 11.65 15.02 -23.28
N LYS A 391 12.77 14.31 -23.41
CA LYS A 391 13.30 13.90 -24.72
C LYS A 391 12.34 12.98 -25.48
N ASN A 392 11.69 12.03 -24.74
CA ASN A 392 10.71 11.12 -25.33
C ASN A 392 9.41 11.83 -25.75
N ILE A 393 9.03 12.93 -25.12
CA ILE A 393 7.91 13.78 -25.58
C ILE A 393 8.26 14.40 -26.95
N ALA A 394 9.48 14.92 -27.10
CA ALA A 394 9.91 15.57 -28.35
C ALA A 394 10.17 14.55 -29.47
N LYS A 395 10.66 13.36 -29.15
CA LYS A 395 10.85 12.24 -30.07
C LYS A 395 10.31 10.97 -29.41
N PRO A 396 9.03 10.61 -29.65
CA PRO A 396 8.44 9.43 -29.06
C PRO A 396 9.19 8.14 -29.40
N ARG A 397 9.20 7.21 -28.43
CA ARG A 397 9.76 5.87 -28.63
C ARG A 397 8.91 5.08 -29.61
N GLU A 398 9.50 4.07 -30.25
CA GLU A 398 8.78 3.12 -31.10
C GLU A 398 7.52 2.58 -30.33
N GLU A 399 6.42 2.42 -31.05
CA GLU A 399 5.11 1.97 -30.53
C GLU A 399 4.41 2.95 -29.58
N LYS A 400 4.95 4.16 -29.32
CA LYS A 400 4.32 5.16 -28.46
C LYS A 400 4.00 6.46 -29.18
N SER A 401 2.86 7.04 -28.81
CA SER A 401 2.48 8.38 -29.27
C SER A 401 3.02 9.47 -28.35
N CYS A 402 3.17 10.68 -28.87
CA CYS A 402 3.52 11.85 -28.06
C CYS A 402 2.55 12.04 -26.89
N LEU A 403 1.26 11.82 -27.10
CA LEU A 403 0.24 11.84 -26.03
C LEU A 403 0.57 10.85 -24.91
N SER A 404 0.94 9.61 -25.24
CA SER A 404 1.28 8.60 -24.22
C SER A 404 2.54 8.95 -23.43
N GLU A 405 3.52 9.61 -24.07
CA GLU A 405 4.74 10.08 -23.41
C GLU A 405 4.46 11.29 -22.49
N ILE A 406 3.54 12.21 -22.88
CA ILE A 406 3.07 13.30 -22.00
C ILE A 406 2.33 12.73 -20.79
N GLN A 407 1.45 11.74 -20.97
CA GLN A 407 0.74 11.09 -19.85
C GLN A 407 1.70 10.42 -18.87
N LEU A 408 2.76 9.78 -19.38
CA LEU A 408 3.80 9.20 -18.53
C LEU A 408 4.56 10.27 -17.76
N TYR A 409 4.97 11.37 -18.42
CA TYR A 409 5.60 12.52 -17.77
C TYR A 409 4.70 13.08 -16.66
N ASN A 410 3.43 13.32 -16.96
CA ASN A 410 2.46 13.84 -16.00
C ASN A 410 2.30 12.92 -14.77
N SER A 411 2.32 11.62 -14.99
CA SER A 411 2.30 10.62 -13.89
C SER A 411 3.56 10.71 -13.02
N MET A 412 4.74 10.95 -13.62
CA MET A 412 5.99 11.15 -12.88
C MET A 412 5.95 12.44 -12.06
N VAL A 413 5.46 13.56 -12.66
CA VAL A 413 5.30 14.83 -11.95
C VAL A 413 4.37 14.68 -10.74
N LEU A 414 3.22 14.02 -10.91
CA LEU A 414 2.29 13.76 -9.80
C LEU A 414 2.95 12.88 -8.72
N GLY A 415 3.72 11.88 -9.10
CA GLY A 415 4.45 11.03 -8.17
C GLY A 415 5.43 11.82 -7.30
N ILE A 416 6.27 12.65 -7.93
CA ILE A 416 7.25 13.50 -7.24
C ILE A 416 6.54 14.52 -6.35
N GLN A 417 5.56 15.26 -6.88
CA GLN A 417 4.83 16.27 -6.12
C GLN A 417 4.09 15.68 -4.93
N ASN A 418 3.38 14.56 -5.11
CA ASN A 418 2.60 13.94 -4.03
C ASN A 418 3.49 13.36 -2.91
N TYR A 419 4.67 12.84 -3.26
CA TYR A 419 5.59 12.29 -2.27
C TYR A 419 6.37 13.38 -1.52
N TYR A 420 6.98 14.33 -2.27
CA TYR A 420 7.90 15.31 -1.71
C TYR A 420 7.27 16.64 -1.29
N GLN A 421 5.95 16.84 -1.47
CA GLN A 421 5.25 18.06 -0.98
C GLN A 421 5.41 18.29 0.53
N LEU A 422 5.84 17.30 1.28
CA LEU A 422 6.11 17.39 2.73
C LEU A 422 7.39 18.16 3.04
N ALA A 423 8.31 18.31 2.07
CA ALA A 423 9.56 19.04 2.25
C ALA A 423 9.31 20.55 2.26
N THR A 424 9.85 21.24 3.26
CA THR A 424 9.65 22.71 3.42
C THR A 424 10.24 23.52 2.28
N CYS A 425 11.29 23.03 1.60
CA CYS A 425 11.97 23.67 0.48
C CYS A 425 11.63 23.06 -0.89
N ILE A 426 10.52 22.31 -1.01
CA ILE A 426 10.16 21.56 -2.23
C ILE A 426 10.09 22.44 -3.49
N SER A 427 9.65 23.69 -3.34
CA SER A 427 9.56 24.63 -4.46
C SER A 427 10.92 24.97 -5.09
N ILE A 428 12.00 24.86 -4.34
CA ILE A 428 13.37 25.11 -4.83
C ILE A 428 13.81 23.92 -5.70
N ASP A 429 13.67 22.70 -5.19
CA ASP A 429 14.02 21.47 -5.89
C ASP A 429 13.20 21.33 -7.19
N CYS A 430 11.89 21.59 -7.12
CA CYS A 430 11.00 21.48 -8.29
C CYS A 430 11.23 22.58 -9.33
N ARG A 431 11.73 23.77 -8.95
CA ARG A 431 12.16 24.80 -9.91
C ARG A 431 13.37 24.37 -10.71
N GLU A 432 14.32 23.69 -10.07
CA GLU A 432 15.50 23.15 -10.81
C GLU A 432 15.07 22.05 -11.78
N PHE A 433 14.16 21.15 -11.39
CA PHE A 433 13.60 20.16 -12.32
C PHE A 433 12.90 20.84 -13.50
N HIS A 434 12.07 21.83 -13.24
CA HIS A 434 11.34 22.57 -14.27
C HIS A 434 12.30 23.22 -15.27
N ARG A 435 13.33 23.91 -14.78
CA ARG A 435 14.33 24.59 -15.62
C ARG A 435 14.98 23.60 -16.59
N ARG A 436 15.41 22.44 -16.09
CA ARG A 436 16.06 21.41 -16.93
C ARG A 436 15.12 20.79 -17.96
N VAL A 437 13.91 20.46 -17.55
CA VAL A 437 12.87 19.91 -18.43
C VAL A 437 12.51 20.92 -19.53
N MET A 438 12.26 22.16 -19.17
CA MET A 438 11.90 23.20 -20.12
C MET A 438 13.00 23.50 -21.13
N THR A 439 14.26 23.53 -20.69
CA THR A 439 15.40 23.67 -21.62
C THR A 439 15.37 22.57 -22.70
N VAL A 440 15.13 21.32 -22.31
CA VAL A 440 15.07 20.20 -23.26
C VAL A 440 13.86 20.30 -24.18
N LEU A 441 12.69 20.60 -23.65
CA LEU A 441 11.46 20.72 -24.45
C LEU A 441 11.58 21.89 -25.45
N THR A 442 12.03 23.07 -24.97
CA THR A 442 12.20 24.24 -25.87
C THR A 442 13.19 23.95 -26.98
N ASN A 443 14.36 23.40 -26.66
CA ASN A 443 15.39 23.16 -27.68
C ASN A 443 14.99 22.10 -28.70
N ARG A 444 14.20 21.09 -28.29
CA ARG A 444 13.84 19.95 -29.16
C ARG A 444 12.52 20.14 -29.91
N LEU A 445 11.65 20.99 -29.43
CA LEU A 445 10.37 21.31 -30.05
C LEU A 445 10.38 22.65 -30.80
N ASN A 446 11.51 23.32 -30.90
CA ASN A 446 11.74 24.40 -31.84
C ASN A 446 12.07 23.82 -33.25
N THR A 447 11.31 24.28 -34.22
CA THR A 447 11.50 23.96 -35.64
C THR A 447 11.79 25.25 -36.42
N GLU A 448 12.22 25.15 -37.67
CA GLU A 448 12.42 26.30 -38.58
C GLU A 448 11.13 27.12 -38.77
N THR A 449 9.97 26.44 -38.65
CA THR A 449 8.62 27.04 -38.77
C THR A 449 8.07 27.60 -37.47
N GLY A 450 8.83 27.52 -36.36
CA GLY A 450 8.45 28.03 -35.03
C GLY A 450 8.40 26.97 -33.94
N SER A 451 8.03 27.37 -32.72
CA SER A 451 7.97 26.45 -31.60
C SER A 451 6.68 25.62 -31.61
N MET A 452 6.83 24.30 -31.50
CA MET A 452 5.70 23.39 -31.23
C MET A 452 5.22 23.44 -29.77
N LEU A 453 5.99 24.05 -28.87
CA LEU A 453 5.64 24.20 -27.46
C LEU A 453 4.78 25.45 -27.27
N LYS A 454 3.50 25.28 -26.94
CA LYS A 454 2.51 26.36 -26.82
C LYS A 454 2.12 26.63 -25.37
N HIS A 455 1.69 27.84 -25.07
CA HIS A 455 1.12 28.24 -23.77
C HIS A 455 -0.36 27.89 -23.64
N GLU A 456 -1.06 27.86 -24.75
CA GLU A 456 -2.48 27.54 -24.87
C GLU A 456 -2.68 26.42 -25.87
N GLY A 457 -3.75 25.68 -25.79
CA GLY A 457 -4.04 24.66 -26.80
C GLY A 457 -4.51 23.33 -26.27
N GLY A 458 -5.41 23.29 -25.33
CA GLY A 458 -6.00 22.01 -24.89
C GLY A 458 -7.16 22.17 -23.94
N THR A 459 -7.95 21.13 -23.83
CA THR A 459 -9.05 21.05 -22.87
C THR A 459 -8.52 20.72 -21.47
N ILE A 460 -8.82 21.55 -20.49
CA ILE A 460 -8.40 21.34 -19.11
C ILE A 460 -9.54 20.66 -18.33
N THR A 461 -9.29 19.49 -17.78
CA THR A 461 -10.25 18.80 -16.91
C THR A 461 -10.47 19.60 -15.61
N GLN A 462 -11.61 19.40 -14.94
CA GLN A 462 -11.91 20.07 -13.68
C GLN A 462 -10.83 19.81 -12.60
N ALA A 463 -10.31 18.59 -12.53
CA ALA A 463 -9.25 18.22 -11.59
C ALA A 463 -7.91 18.94 -11.90
N GLU A 464 -7.57 19.09 -13.17
CA GLU A 464 -6.39 19.83 -13.62
C GLU A 464 -6.54 21.33 -13.37
N LYS A 465 -7.72 21.89 -13.63
CA LYS A 465 -8.05 23.29 -13.34
C LYS A 465 -7.90 23.60 -11.86
N GLU A 466 -8.42 22.75 -11.00
CA GLU A 466 -8.29 22.89 -9.54
C GLU A 466 -6.82 22.84 -9.07
N ARG A 467 -6.00 21.98 -9.69
CA ARG A 467 -4.63 21.76 -9.26
C ARG A 467 -3.65 22.75 -9.89
N PHE A 468 -3.77 23.02 -11.17
CA PHE A 468 -2.79 23.75 -11.98
C PHE A 468 -3.32 25.00 -12.66
N GLY A 469 -4.63 25.24 -12.65
CA GLY A 469 -5.28 26.30 -13.45
C GLY A 469 -4.77 27.74 -13.22
N GLN A 470 -4.13 28.01 -12.07
CA GLN A 470 -3.50 29.29 -11.79
C GLN A 470 -2.03 29.37 -12.23
N SER A 471 -1.48 28.31 -12.85
CA SER A 471 -0.07 28.25 -13.23
C SER A 471 0.18 28.85 -14.60
N LYS A 472 1.04 29.85 -14.68
CA LYS A 472 1.58 30.38 -15.95
C LYS A 472 2.62 29.45 -16.61
N MET A 473 2.97 28.33 -15.98
CA MET A 473 3.97 27.36 -16.44
C MET A 473 3.35 26.21 -17.23
N ILE A 474 2.06 26.22 -17.47
CA ILE A 474 1.38 25.21 -18.30
C ILE A 474 1.90 25.30 -19.72
N ARG A 475 2.14 24.15 -20.35
CA ARG A 475 2.57 24.02 -21.74
C ARG A 475 1.80 22.89 -22.42
N TYR A 476 1.70 23.01 -23.74
CA TYR A 476 1.10 22.02 -24.64
C TYR A 476 2.06 21.77 -25.80
N VAL A 477 1.97 20.60 -26.41
CA VAL A 477 2.61 20.34 -27.70
C VAL A 477 1.56 20.61 -28.79
N SER A 478 1.94 21.34 -29.83
CA SER A 478 1.05 21.68 -30.96
C SER A 478 0.37 20.41 -31.51
N GLY A 479 -0.94 20.45 -31.66
CA GLY A 479 -1.75 19.31 -32.12
C GLY A 479 -2.07 18.24 -31.06
N ILE A 480 -1.65 18.42 -29.80
CA ILE A 480 -1.94 17.50 -28.70
C ILE A 480 -2.82 18.17 -27.64
N ASP A 481 -4.01 17.61 -27.42
CA ASP A 481 -5.00 18.12 -26.43
C ASP A 481 -4.70 17.63 -25.00
N GLN A 482 -3.42 17.60 -24.60
CA GLN A 482 -3.02 17.21 -23.24
C GLN A 482 -1.97 18.17 -22.71
N MET A 483 -2.28 18.73 -21.53
CA MET A 483 -1.39 19.61 -20.79
C MET A 483 -0.15 18.86 -20.29
N ILE A 484 1.03 19.49 -20.41
CA ILE A 484 2.26 19.11 -19.72
C ILE A 484 2.22 19.72 -18.31
N TYR A 485 2.23 18.87 -17.29
CA TYR A 485 2.09 19.32 -15.90
C TYR A 485 3.30 20.12 -15.42
N PRO A 486 3.06 21.32 -14.87
CA PRO A 486 4.12 22.19 -14.37
C PRO A 486 4.68 21.67 -13.04
N ILE A 487 5.83 20.99 -13.08
CA ILE A 487 6.42 20.39 -11.87
C ILE A 487 6.78 21.43 -10.80
N ALA A 488 7.15 22.64 -11.20
CA ALA A 488 7.48 23.72 -10.26
C ALA A 488 6.25 24.36 -9.59
N PHE A 489 5.05 24.08 -10.08
CA PHE A 489 3.81 24.58 -9.45
C PHE A 489 3.41 23.69 -8.27
N ILE A 490 4.09 23.87 -7.16
CA ILE A 490 3.88 23.11 -5.93
C ILE A 490 4.04 23.99 -4.70
N LYS A 491 3.19 23.74 -3.68
CA LYS A 491 3.31 24.32 -2.35
C LYS A 491 3.64 23.24 -1.33
N ASN A 492 4.41 23.59 -0.33
CA ASN A 492 4.67 22.73 0.82
C ASN A 492 3.35 22.38 1.52
N LYS A 493 3.20 21.12 1.87
CA LYS A 493 2.12 20.58 2.71
C LYS A 493 2.67 20.25 4.09
N ILE A 494 2.05 20.78 5.13
CA ILE A 494 2.39 20.41 6.51
C ILE A 494 2.05 18.93 6.69
N PRO A 495 3.01 18.07 7.11
CA PRO A 495 2.75 16.67 7.31
C PRO A 495 1.72 16.45 8.44
N MET A 496 0.81 15.52 8.24
CA MET A 496 -0.19 15.16 9.26
C MET A 496 0.38 14.17 10.27
N ALA A 497 0.05 14.38 11.54
CA ALA A 497 0.29 13.39 12.59
C ALA A 497 -0.62 12.18 12.39
N LYS A 498 -0.13 10.98 12.78
CA LYS A 498 -1.02 9.82 12.92
C LYS A 498 -1.99 10.07 14.07
N ARG A 499 -3.28 10.00 13.76
CA ARG A 499 -4.31 10.09 14.80
C ARG A 499 -4.34 8.77 15.58
N SER A 500 -4.27 8.85 16.91
CA SER A 500 -4.27 7.66 17.79
C SER A 500 -5.52 6.81 17.61
N ILE A 501 -6.68 7.45 17.41
CA ILE A 501 -7.97 6.78 17.23
C ILE A 501 -8.05 5.97 15.92
N VAL A 502 -7.28 6.29 14.87
CA VAL A 502 -7.38 5.60 13.58
C VAL A 502 -6.81 4.19 13.68
N CYS A 503 -7.68 3.20 13.52
CA CYS A 503 -7.35 1.77 13.54
C CYS A 503 -8.22 1.03 12.52
N SER A 504 -7.66 0.05 11.81
CA SER A 504 -8.40 -0.78 10.86
C SER A 504 -9.28 -1.83 11.55
N TYR A 505 -9.02 -2.13 12.81
CA TYR A 505 -9.57 -3.27 13.53
C TYR A 505 -10.52 -2.89 14.66
N THR A 506 -10.98 -1.63 14.68
CA THR A 506 -12.05 -1.18 15.60
C THR A 506 -13.04 -0.34 14.81
N LYS A 507 -14.31 -0.40 15.19
CA LYS A 507 -15.38 0.35 14.50
C LYS A 507 -15.15 1.85 14.60
N GLU A 508 -14.81 2.34 15.80
CA GLU A 508 -14.50 3.74 16.07
C GLU A 508 -13.25 4.20 15.31
N GLY A 509 -12.26 3.30 15.19
CA GLY A 509 -11.01 3.58 14.50
C GLY A 509 -11.17 3.67 12.97
N ARG A 510 -12.13 2.96 12.40
CA ARG A 510 -12.47 3.03 10.97
C ARG A 510 -13.29 4.24 10.60
N ALA A 511 -14.19 4.69 11.47
CA ALA A 511 -15.12 5.78 11.17
C ALA A 511 -14.49 7.05 10.58
N PRO A 512 -13.28 7.51 10.99
CA PRO A 512 -12.63 8.67 10.39
C PRO A 512 -12.08 8.47 8.97
N ILE A 513 -11.86 7.21 8.55
CA ILE A 513 -11.13 6.87 7.31
C ILE A 513 -12.00 6.14 6.29
N HIS A 514 -13.07 5.51 6.75
CA HIS A 514 -13.91 4.65 5.94
C HIS A 514 -15.38 4.99 6.16
N THR A 515 -16.11 5.14 5.07
CA THR A 515 -17.56 5.19 5.11
C THR A 515 -18.03 3.77 4.84
N GLU A 516 -18.75 3.18 5.80
CA GLU A 516 -19.34 1.85 5.60
C GLU A 516 -20.12 1.83 4.29
N LEU A 517 -19.93 0.78 3.52
CA LEU A 517 -20.71 0.57 2.31
C LEU A 517 -22.15 0.33 2.71
N ASN A 518 -23.04 1.25 2.36
CA ASN A 518 -24.47 1.09 2.54
C ASN A 518 -25.00 0.12 1.46
N LEU A 519 -24.54 -1.13 1.52
CA LEU A 519 -24.92 -2.20 0.62
C LEU A 519 -25.78 -3.21 1.35
N ASN A 520 -26.74 -3.80 0.63
CA ASN A 520 -27.55 -4.88 1.16
C ASN A 520 -26.64 -6.10 1.46
N GLN A 521 -26.35 -6.33 2.75
CA GLN A 521 -25.47 -7.41 3.21
C GLN A 521 -26.04 -8.80 2.91
N TYR A 522 -27.36 -8.94 2.84
CA TYR A 522 -28.02 -10.19 2.45
C TYR A 522 -27.69 -10.55 1.00
N VAL A 523 -27.82 -9.59 0.09
CA VAL A 523 -27.46 -9.79 -1.33
C VAL A 523 -25.96 -10.09 -1.45
N LEU A 524 -25.13 -9.34 -0.77
CA LEU A 524 -23.67 -9.55 -0.80
C LEU A 524 -23.28 -10.94 -0.31
N LYS A 525 -23.89 -11.42 0.77
CA LYS A 525 -23.72 -12.78 1.29
C LYS A 525 -24.18 -13.81 0.26
N GLY A 526 -25.36 -13.64 -0.32
CA GLY A 526 -25.87 -14.52 -1.38
C GLY A 526 -24.94 -14.58 -2.60
N LEU A 527 -24.34 -13.45 -3.01
CA LEU A 527 -23.38 -13.41 -4.12
C LEU A 527 -22.07 -14.19 -3.81
N ARG A 528 -21.66 -14.26 -2.54
CA ARG A 528 -20.50 -15.04 -2.09
C ARG A 528 -20.79 -16.53 -2.00
N GLU A 529 -21.95 -16.88 -1.43
CA GLU A 529 -22.31 -18.25 -1.09
C GLU A 529 -22.94 -19.02 -2.26
N LYS A 530 -23.63 -18.33 -3.16
CA LYS A 530 -24.34 -18.97 -4.27
C LYS A 530 -23.36 -19.74 -5.16
N ILE A 531 -23.48 -21.06 -5.14
CA ILE A 531 -22.72 -21.97 -5.98
C ILE A 531 -23.18 -21.78 -7.43
N SER A 532 -22.49 -20.93 -8.17
CA SER A 532 -22.62 -20.92 -9.63
C SER A 532 -21.66 -21.94 -10.19
N VAL A 533 -22.17 -23.11 -10.51
CA VAL A 533 -21.40 -24.19 -11.14
C VAL A 533 -20.72 -23.65 -12.39
N GLY A 534 -19.40 -23.89 -12.53
CA GLY A 534 -18.66 -23.60 -13.76
C GLY A 534 -18.06 -22.19 -13.91
N HIS A 535 -18.26 -21.25 -12.96
CA HIS A 535 -17.65 -19.91 -13.07
C HIS A 535 -16.31 -19.80 -12.35
N SER A 536 -15.40 -19.04 -12.98
CA SER A 536 -14.05 -18.83 -12.47
C SER A 536 -14.01 -17.98 -11.19
N THR A 537 -12.93 -18.08 -10.43
CA THR A 537 -12.68 -17.23 -9.24
C THR A 537 -12.61 -15.76 -9.62
N GLU A 538 -12.01 -15.43 -10.77
CA GLU A 538 -11.96 -14.06 -11.29
C GLU A 538 -13.36 -13.50 -11.60
N TYR A 539 -14.22 -14.30 -12.21
CA TYR A 539 -15.60 -13.91 -12.47
C TYR A 539 -16.35 -13.58 -11.19
N ARG A 540 -16.27 -14.42 -10.18
CA ARG A 540 -16.97 -14.21 -8.90
C ARG A 540 -16.46 -12.99 -8.15
N ASP A 541 -15.15 -12.82 -8.08
CA ASP A 541 -14.55 -11.66 -7.45
C ASP A 541 -14.90 -10.37 -8.19
N SER A 542 -14.94 -10.40 -9.52
CA SER A 542 -15.40 -9.28 -10.35
C SER A 542 -16.88 -8.95 -10.13
N LYS A 543 -17.75 -9.96 -9.96
CA LYS A 543 -19.18 -9.79 -9.66
C LYS A 543 -19.39 -9.05 -8.33
N ILE A 544 -18.66 -9.43 -7.27
CA ILE A 544 -18.68 -8.75 -5.97
C ILE A 544 -18.20 -7.29 -6.10
N SER A 545 -17.12 -7.08 -6.86
CA SER A 545 -16.58 -5.74 -7.11
C SER A 545 -17.57 -4.83 -7.83
N LEU A 546 -18.26 -5.36 -8.84
CA LEU A 546 -19.26 -4.63 -9.60
C LEU A 546 -20.49 -4.28 -8.75
N PHE A 547 -20.93 -5.20 -7.90
CA PHE A 547 -22.04 -4.95 -6.98
C PHE A 547 -21.76 -3.72 -6.11
N SER A 548 -20.54 -3.62 -5.58
CA SER A 548 -20.12 -2.45 -4.83
C SER A 548 -19.98 -1.19 -5.69
N ALA A 549 -19.36 -1.30 -6.87
CA ALA A 549 -19.17 -0.16 -7.77
C ALA A 549 -20.50 0.43 -8.25
N GLN A 550 -21.49 -0.44 -8.47
CA GLN A 550 -22.85 -0.06 -8.85
C GLN A 550 -23.75 0.29 -7.64
N LYS A 551 -23.17 0.33 -6.42
CA LYS A 551 -23.88 0.64 -5.16
C LYS A 551 -25.09 -0.26 -4.92
N GLY A 552 -25.00 -1.54 -5.27
CA GLY A 552 -26.08 -2.51 -5.14
C GLY A 552 -27.22 -2.32 -6.12
N LYS A 553 -27.02 -1.58 -7.23
CA LYS A 553 -28.07 -1.20 -8.18
C LYS A 553 -27.88 -1.81 -9.57
N CYS A 554 -29.01 -2.08 -10.23
CA CYS A 554 -29.02 -2.51 -11.63
C CYS A 554 -28.50 -1.40 -12.55
N ALA A 555 -27.58 -1.73 -13.47
CA ALA A 555 -27.03 -0.74 -14.40
C ALA A 555 -28.08 -0.16 -15.36
N ILE A 556 -29.11 -0.92 -15.72
CA ILE A 556 -30.18 -0.49 -16.61
C ILE A 556 -31.19 0.37 -15.87
N SER A 557 -31.90 -0.18 -14.87
CA SER A 557 -33.00 0.51 -14.18
C SER A 557 -32.56 1.47 -13.10
N GLY A 558 -31.40 1.21 -12.46
CA GLY A 558 -30.97 1.94 -11.28
C GLY A 558 -31.65 1.48 -9.97
N GLU A 559 -32.53 0.49 -10.03
CA GLU A 559 -33.20 -0.11 -8.88
C GLU A 559 -32.19 -0.94 -8.06
N GLU A 560 -32.41 -0.99 -6.75
CA GLU A 560 -31.60 -1.83 -5.87
C GLU A 560 -31.93 -3.31 -6.05
N PHE A 561 -30.92 -4.16 -5.97
CA PHE A 561 -31.14 -5.60 -5.96
C PHE A 561 -31.70 -6.03 -4.60
N ALA A 562 -32.83 -6.71 -4.60
CA ALA A 562 -33.46 -7.24 -3.38
C ALA A 562 -32.77 -8.52 -2.90
N ASP A 563 -32.33 -9.36 -3.81
CA ASP A 563 -31.64 -10.62 -3.53
C ASP A 563 -30.55 -10.93 -4.58
N ALA A 564 -29.74 -11.94 -4.30
CA ALA A 564 -28.67 -12.39 -5.18
C ALA A 564 -29.17 -13.19 -6.40
N GLU A 565 -30.43 -13.67 -6.39
CA GLU A 565 -31.00 -14.48 -7.46
C GLU A 565 -31.34 -13.65 -8.68
N HIS A 566 -31.74 -12.40 -8.44
CA HIS A 566 -32.09 -11.45 -9.49
C HIS A 566 -30.86 -10.73 -10.07
N VAL A 567 -29.65 -10.93 -9.50
CA VAL A 567 -28.42 -10.35 -10.04
C VAL A 567 -27.85 -11.21 -11.17
N ALA A 568 -27.91 -10.68 -12.37
CA ALA A 568 -27.28 -11.26 -13.55
C ALA A 568 -26.05 -10.47 -13.98
N VAL A 569 -25.08 -11.16 -14.56
CA VAL A 569 -23.90 -10.55 -15.19
C VAL A 569 -24.09 -10.55 -16.69
N TRP A 570 -23.89 -9.39 -17.30
CA TRP A 570 -23.80 -9.25 -18.75
C TRP A 570 -22.37 -8.96 -19.17
N LEU A 571 -21.89 -9.64 -20.23
CA LEU A 571 -20.59 -9.33 -20.86
C LEU A 571 -20.82 -8.30 -21.97
N LYS A 572 -20.21 -7.12 -21.83
CA LYS A 572 -20.32 -6.04 -22.82
C LYS A 572 -19.87 -6.49 -24.21
N VAL A 573 -18.74 -7.19 -24.26
CA VAL A 573 -18.28 -7.93 -25.44
C VAL A 573 -18.45 -9.41 -25.15
N PRO A 574 -19.32 -10.12 -25.90
CA PRO A 574 -19.55 -11.57 -25.72
C PRO A 574 -18.30 -12.41 -25.93
N ARG A 575 -18.27 -13.62 -25.35
CA ARG A 575 -17.16 -14.57 -25.54
C ARG A 575 -16.94 -14.93 -27.02
N ALA A 576 -18.02 -15.06 -27.78
CA ALA A 576 -17.95 -15.33 -29.23
C ALA A 576 -17.22 -14.22 -30.02
N LEU A 577 -17.19 -13.00 -29.50
CA LEU A 577 -16.48 -11.85 -30.08
C LEU A 577 -15.12 -11.60 -29.39
N GLY A 578 -14.56 -12.59 -28.67
CA GLY A 578 -13.29 -12.49 -27.97
C GLY A 578 -13.33 -11.79 -26.61
N GLY A 579 -14.52 -11.57 -26.05
CA GLY A 579 -14.69 -10.98 -24.73
C GLY A 579 -14.34 -11.96 -23.61
N PHE A 580 -13.63 -11.46 -22.58
CA PHE A 580 -13.25 -12.24 -21.40
C PHE A 580 -14.08 -11.84 -20.18
N GLU A 581 -14.24 -12.78 -19.22
CA GLU A 581 -14.88 -12.56 -17.92
C GLU A 581 -13.99 -11.72 -16.98
N ARG A 582 -13.72 -10.47 -17.36
CA ARG A 582 -12.94 -9.51 -16.57
C ARG A 582 -13.81 -8.34 -16.13
N TYR A 583 -13.51 -7.76 -14.99
CA TYR A 583 -14.22 -6.64 -14.39
C TYR A 583 -14.66 -5.55 -15.39
N LYS A 584 -13.76 -5.12 -16.30
CA LYS A 584 -14.05 -4.06 -17.29
C LYS A 584 -15.09 -4.47 -18.33
N ASN A 585 -15.17 -5.77 -18.66
CA ASN A 585 -16.09 -6.32 -19.65
C ASN A 585 -17.42 -6.80 -19.04
N MET A 586 -17.60 -6.67 -17.74
CA MET A 586 -18.80 -7.15 -17.03
C MET A 586 -19.62 -5.97 -16.52
N VAL A 587 -20.93 -6.19 -16.41
CA VAL A 587 -21.88 -5.27 -15.78
C VAL A 587 -22.99 -6.07 -15.10
N LEU A 588 -23.48 -5.58 -13.95
CA LEU A 588 -24.60 -6.21 -13.23
C LEU A 588 -25.93 -5.58 -13.64
N ILE A 589 -26.86 -6.44 -14.02
CA ILE A 589 -28.22 -6.07 -14.41
C ILE A 589 -29.22 -6.97 -13.70
N HIS A 590 -30.45 -6.53 -13.59
CA HIS A 590 -31.53 -7.40 -13.12
C HIS A 590 -31.83 -8.48 -14.17
N LYS A 591 -31.96 -9.72 -13.71
CA LYS A 591 -32.15 -10.90 -14.58
C LYS A 591 -33.29 -10.74 -15.61
N LYS A 592 -34.36 -10.03 -15.24
CA LYS A 592 -35.49 -9.73 -16.13
C LYS A 592 -35.11 -8.98 -17.41
N TYR A 593 -33.98 -8.23 -17.41
CA TYR A 593 -33.54 -7.47 -18.59
C TYR A 593 -32.60 -8.25 -19.52
N LEU A 594 -32.15 -9.45 -19.13
CA LEU A 594 -31.27 -10.27 -19.99
C LEU A 594 -31.88 -10.57 -21.35
N ILE A 595 -33.22 -10.77 -21.37
CA ILE A 595 -33.95 -11.09 -22.60
C ILE A 595 -33.85 -9.97 -23.64
N LEU A 596 -33.83 -8.69 -23.21
CA LEU A 596 -33.68 -7.53 -24.10
C LEU A 596 -32.28 -7.35 -24.67
N LEU A 597 -31.30 -8.11 -24.17
CA LEU A 597 -29.90 -8.11 -24.63
C LEU A 597 -29.62 -9.31 -25.56
N GLN A 598 -30.62 -10.01 -26.02
CA GLN A 598 -30.53 -11.10 -26.99
C GLN A 598 -31.11 -10.66 -28.35
N GLU A 599 -30.81 -11.39 -29.40
CA GLU A 599 -31.49 -11.22 -30.69
C GLU A 599 -32.89 -11.75 -30.60
N LEU A 600 -33.84 -10.89 -30.82
CA LEU A 600 -35.27 -11.19 -30.78
C LEU A 600 -35.99 -10.46 -31.93
N PRO A 601 -37.13 -11.02 -32.42
CA PRO A 601 -38.01 -10.33 -33.38
C PRO A 601 -38.51 -9.00 -32.80
N GLN A 602 -38.62 -7.98 -33.62
CA GLN A 602 -39.02 -6.62 -33.21
C GLN A 602 -40.41 -6.58 -32.53
N ALA A 603 -41.33 -7.43 -32.96
CA ALA A 603 -42.65 -7.53 -32.34
C ALA A 603 -42.58 -7.96 -30.88
N VAL A 604 -41.73 -8.96 -30.56
CA VAL A 604 -41.50 -9.48 -29.20
C VAL A 604 -40.83 -8.41 -28.33
N ILE A 605 -39.89 -7.66 -28.90
CA ILE A 605 -39.20 -6.58 -28.19
C ILE A 605 -40.20 -5.47 -27.79
N LYS A 606 -41.11 -5.08 -28.64
CA LYS A 606 -42.14 -4.06 -28.35
C LYS A 606 -43.06 -4.49 -27.18
N ASP A 607 -43.44 -5.75 -27.14
CA ASP A 607 -44.27 -6.27 -26.03
C ASP A 607 -43.46 -6.33 -24.72
N LEU A 608 -42.21 -6.75 -24.78
CA LEU A 608 -41.32 -6.78 -23.61
C LEU A 608 -41.05 -5.37 -23.06
N ILE A 609 -40.91 -4.35 -23.92
CA ILE A 609 -40.75 -2.95 -23.49
C ILE A 609 -41.94 -2.49 -22.67
N LYS A 610 -43.17 -2.81 -23.12
CA LYS A 610 -44.42 -2.49 -22.41
C LYS A 610 -44.50 -3.27 -21.09
N THR A 611 -44.31 -4.59 -21.13
CA THR A 611 -44.43 -5.49 -19.98
C THR A 611 -43.43 -5.17 -18.88
N LEU A 612 -42.19 -4.82 -19.25
CA LEU A 612 -41.12 -4.50 -18.31
C LEU A 612 -41.08 -3.00 -17.95
N ASN A 613 -42.01 -2.18 -18.42
CA ASN A 613 -42.11 -0.74 -18.18
C ASN A 613 -40.78 -0.01 -18.48
N ILE A 614 -40.18 -0.25 -19.67
CA ILE A 614 -38.91 0.30 -20.06
C ILE A 614 -39.02 1.79 -20.36
N THR A 615 -38.34 2.63 -19.57
CA THR A 615 -38.30 4.09 -19.81
C THR A 615 -37.30 4.44 -20.91
N LYS A 616 -37.42 5.65 -21.49
CA LYS A 616 -36.47 6.16 -22.50
C LYS A 616 -35.01 6.11 -22.01
N LYS A 617 -34.76 6.43 -20.72
CA LYS A 617 -33.42 6.37 -20.12
C LYS A 617 -32.88 4.93 -20.02
N MET A 618 -33.76 3.97 -19.74
CA MET A 618 -33.40 2.55 -19.71
C MET A 618 -33.11 2.04 -21.12
N LEU A 619 -33.90 2.43 -22.11
CA LEU A 619 -33.71 2.03 -23.50
C LEU A 619 -32.36 2.49 -24.05
N VAL A 620 -31.94 3.73 -23.75
CA VAL A 620 -30.63 4.24 -24.13
C VAL A 620 -29.51 3.37 -23.54
N LYS A 621 -29.62 2.95 -22.28
CA LYS A 621 -28.62 2.08 -21.65
C LYS A 621 -28.62 0.67 -22.24
N ILE A 622 -29.82 0.11 -22.53
CA ILE A 622 -29.94 -1.19 -23.18
C ILE A 622 -29.29 -1.14 -24.56
N ASN A 623 -29.59 -0.11 -25.37
CA ASN A 623 -29.00 0.03 -26.70
C ASN A 623 -27.47 0.18 -26.65
N SER A 624 -26.94 0.93 -25.69
CA SER A 624 -25.50 1.01 -25.51
C SER A 624 -24.85 -0.35 -25.15
N LEU A 625 -25.55 -1.20 -24.39
CA LEU A 625 -25.04 -2.55 -24.08
C LEU A 625 -25.18 -3.50 -25.28
N ARG A 626 -26.22 -3.35 -26.09
CA ARG A 626 -26.45 -4.10 -27.34
C ARG A 626 -25.38 -3.75 -28.38
N GLU A 627 -25.10 -2.46 -28.58
CA GLU A 627 -24.07 -1.97 -29.48
C GLU A 627 -22.67 -2.54 -29.11
N GLN A 628 -22.31 -2.54 -27.83
CA GLN A 628 -21.07 -3.14 -27.36
C GLN A 628 -21.00 -4.65 -27.60
N ALA A 629 -22.14 -5.32 -27.65
CA ALA A 629 -22.26 -6.75 -27.97
C ALA A 629 -22.43 -7.03 -29.45
N ASN A 630 -22.32 -6.03 -30.32
CA ASN A 630 -22.56 -6.10 -31.79
C ASN A 630 -24.01 -6.53 -32.14
N LEU A 631 -24.98 -6.10 -31.35
CA LEU A 631 -26.41 -6.33 -31.58
C LEU A 631 -27.09 -5.05 -32.11
N SER A 632 -28.11 -5.19 -32.94
CA SER A 632 -28.89 -4.07 -33.46
C SER A 632 -29.58 -3.28 -32.33
N ALA A 633 -29.64 -1.95 -32.46
CA ALA A 633 -30.37 -1.12 -31.52
C ALA A 633 -31.90 -1.43 -31.57
N ILE A 634 -32.54 -1.31 -30.43
CA ILE A 634 -33.98 -1.39 -30.30
C ILE A 634 -34.56 0.00 -30.67
N ILE A 635 -35.45 0.04 -31.64
CA ILE A 635 -36.09 1.26 -32.16
C ILE A 635 -37.38 1.54 -31.40
#